data_720bab4f0d1bee1f0b2dc55fa3ef309d
#
_entry.id   720bab4f0d1bee1f0b2dc55fa3ef309d
#
_cell.length_a   1.000
_cell.length_b   1.000
_cell.length_c   1.000
_cell.angle_alpha   90.00
_cell.angle_beta   90.00
_cell.angle_gamma   90.00
#
_symmetry.space_group_name_H-M   'P 1'
#
loop_
_entity.id
_entity.type
_entity.pdbx_description
1 polymer ?
#
loop_
_entity_poly.entity_id
_entity_poly.type
_entity_poly.pdbx_seq_one_letter_code
_entity_poly.pdbx_strand_id
1 'polypeptide(L)'
;MIYKRSSELFAAAQQVLPGGVNSPVRAFNAVGGNPIFIKEASGTYLTDEDNRKYIDYIASWGPLILGHAYPPVIEAVTERAKKGTSFGIPTEVEVQIAELAVSMVPNIDKIRFVNSGTEACMSAIRLARGYTGREKIIKFVGCYHGHSDAFLIEAGSGGATFGTPNSPGVTQGTAKDTLLANYNDLNSVKTLFEANPQQIACVIIEPVAGNMGCVPPAEGFLEGLRQLCTDNGALLIFDEVMTGFRLAKGGAQEVFGIKADIVTFGKVIGGGLPVGAFAGSKEVMSYLAPEGPVYQAGTLSGNPLAMSAGLAMLTALNEQPEVFESLAKKTAYLHEGFHTVLEKSGIPHQINSFGSMFTLFFTEEPVTDFASSAKSDTARFRKYFHGMLREGIYLPPSAFESYFLNDAITYEDLDKTIKALGRVTMEL
;
A
#
# COMPACT_ATOMS: atom_id res chain seq x y z
N MET A 1 18.94 -7.40 -23.24
CA MET A 1 19.50 -8.26 -22.16
C MET A 1 18.64 -9.51 -22.10
N ILE A 2 19.24 -10.71 -22.08
CA ILE A 2 18.47 -11.97 -22.11
C ILE A 2 18.35 -12.47 -20.67
N TYR A 3 17.15 -12.43 -20.12
CA TYR A 3 16.77 -13.05 -18.85
C TYR A 3 16.33 -14.49 -19.15
N LYS A 4 17.30 -15.37 -19.40
CA LYS A 4 17.01 -16.70 -19.95
C LYS A 4 16.18 -17.55 -18.98
N ARG A 5 16.66 -17.67 -17.76
CA ARG A 5 16.00 -18.52 -16.76
C ARG A 5 14.65 -17.94 -16.32
N SER A 6 14.57 -16.62 -16.14
CA SER A 6 13.29 -15.95 -15.83
C SER A 6 12.28 -16.15 -16.97
N SER A 7 12.69 -16.09 -18.23
CA SER A 7 11.79 -16.33 -19.39
C SER A 7 11.29 -17.77 -19.46
N GLU A 8 12.14 -18.76 -19.17
CA GLU A 8 11.76 -20.18 -19.08
C GLU A 8 10.73 -20.40 -17.96
N LEU A 9 10.98 -19.82 -16.78
CA LEU A 9 10.09 -19.91 -15.63
C LEU A 9 8.74 -19.22 -15.89
N PHE A 10 8.74 -18.05 -16.55
CA PHE A 10 7.50 -17.37 -16.91
C PHE A 10 6.66 -18.19 -17.89
N ALA A 11 7.29 -18.76 -18.92
CA ALA A 11 6.59 -19.65 -19.85
C ALA A 11 5.97 -20.88 -19.12
N ALA A 12 6.69 -21.47 -18.17
CA ALA A 12 6.17 -22.56 -17.37
C ALA A 12 5.03 -22.11 -16.44
N ALA A 13 5.18 -20.94 -15.79
CA ALA A 13 4.16 -20.37 -14.91
C ALA A 13 2.84 -20.10 -15.65
N GLN A 14 2.89 -19.63 -16.90
CA GLN A 14 1.71 -19.38 -17.73
C GLN A 14 0.89 -20.66 -18.02
N GLN A 15 1.47 -21.84 -17.89
CA GLN A 15 0.76 -23.10 -18.08
C GLN A 15 -0.10 -23.47 -16.86
N VAL A 16 0.22 -22.96 -15.68
CA VAL A 16 -0.39 -23.39 -14.40
C VAL A 16 -0.95 -22.25 -13.54
N LEU A 17 -0.60 -21.01 -13.86
CA LEU A 17 -1.07 -19.81 -13.19
C LEU A 17 -1.72 -18.86 -14.20
N PRO A 18 -2.88 -18.27 -13.91
CA PRO A 18 -3.48 -17.25 -14.77
C PRO A 18 -2.51 -16.09 -15.05
N GLY A 19 -2.13 -15.91 -16.32
CA GLY A 19 -1.13 -14.91 -16.73
C GLY A 19 0.28 -15.13 -16.18
N GLY A 20 0.57 -16.31 -15.59
CA GLY A 20 1.88 -16.67 -15.02
C GLY A 20 2.18 -16.04 -13.66
N VAL A 21 1.20 -15.42 -12.99
CA VAL A 21 1.40 -14.65 -11.76
C VAL A 21 0.23 -14.79 -10.77
N ASN A 22 0.48 -14.50 -9.49
CA ASN A 22 -0.54 -14.45 -8.44
C ASN A 22 -1.04 -13.02 -8.12
N SER A 23 -0.54 -12.00 -8.86
CA SER A 23 -1.05 -10.63 -8.83
C SER A 23 -0.78 -9.95 -10.18
N PRO A 24 -1.79 -9.32 -10.79
CA PRO A 24 -1.73 -8.89 -12.20
C PRO A 24 -0.56 -7.97 -12.55
N VAL A 25 -0.20 -7.02 -11.70
CA VAL A 25 0.88 -6.07 -11.95
C VAL A 25 2.24 -6.75 -12.15
N ARG A 26 2.43 -7.95 -11.58
CA ARG A 26 3.68 -8.72 -11.68
C ARG A 26 3.94 -9.29 -13.08
N ALA A 27 2.92 -9.33 -13.95
CA ALA A 27 3.04 -9.88 -15.31
C ALA A 27 3.68 -8.90 -16.33
N PHE A 28 4.08 -7.69 -15.91
CA PHE A 28 4.67 -6.65 -16.78
C PHE A 28 3.76 -6.15 -17.90
N ASN A 29 2.45 -6.38 -17.83
CA ASN A 29 1.52 -5.97 -18.89
C ASN A 29 1.59 -4.47 -19.21
N ALA A 30 1.79 -3.61 -18.19
CA ALA A 30 1.87 -2.16 -18.38
C ALA A 30 3.19 -1.72 -19.04
N VAL A 31 4.28 -2.45 -18.82
CA VAL A 31 5.63 -2.09 -19.31
C VAL A 31 6.09 -2.96 -20.47
N GLY A 32 5.45 -4.13 -20.68
CA GLY A 32 5.83 -5.11 -21.70
C GLY A 32 7.05 -5.95 -21.30
N GLY A 33 7.36 -6.95 -22.12
CA GLY A 33 8.43 -7.90 -21.83
C GLY A 33 8.02 -8.99 -20.82
N ASN A 34 8.99 -9.78 -20.39
CA ASN A 34 8.78 -10.83 -19.40
C ASN A 34 9.26 -10.40 -18.02
N PRO A 35 8.51 -10.71 -16.94
CA PRO A 35 8.96 -10.45 -15.58
C PRO A 35 10.21 -11.24 -15.24
N ILE A 36 11.06 -10.68 -14.38
CA ILE A 36 12.17 -11.41 -13.78
C ILE A 36 11.66 -12.24 -12.58
N PHE A 37 12.30 -13.39 -12.37
CA PHE A 37 12.02 -14.27 -11.24
C PHE A 37 13.10 -14.13 -10.18
N ILE A 38 12.70 -13.87 -8.94
CA ILE A 38 13.63 -13.61 -7.84
C ILE A 38 13.94 -14.90 -7.11
N LYS A 39 15.23 -15.15 -6.91
CA LYS A 39 15.78 -16.29 -6.19
C LYS A 39 15.94 -16.02 -4.69
N GLU A 40 16.44 -14.84 -4.37
CA GLU A 40 16.71 -14.42 -2.99
C GLU A 40 16.78 -12.89 -2.87
N ALA A 41 16.65 -12.40 -1.64
CA ALA A 41 16.77 -10.96 -1.36
C ALA A 41 17.38 -10.72 0.03
N SER A 42 18.18 -9.66 0.16
CA SER A 42 18.78 -9.26 1.44
C SER A 42 19.03 -7.74 1.46
N GLY A 43 18.70 -7.09 2.57
CA GLY A 43 18.81 -5.64 2.68
C GLY A 43 17.97 -4.94 1.61
N THR A 44 18.59 -4.10 0.80
CA THR A 44 17.91 -3.41 -0.33
C THR A 44 18.04 -4.14 -1.67
N TYR A 45 18.63 -5.34 -1.70
CA TYR A 45 18.95 -6.02 -2.94
C TYR A 45 18.07 -7.23 -3.21
N LEU A 46 17.65 -7.36 -4.48
CA LEU A 46 17.09 -8.59 -5.05
C LEU A 46 18.15 -9.29 -5.89
N THR A 47 18.15 -10.63 -5.89
CA THR A 47 18.94 -11.45 -6.82
C THR A 47 17.96 -12.30 -7.63
N ASP A 48 18.03 -12.22 -8.96
CA ASP A 48 17.18 -12.99 -9.86
C ASP A 48 17.72 -14.41 -10.11
N GLU A 49 16.93 -15.24 -10.77
CA GLU A 49 17.30 -16.62 -11.13
C GLU A 49 18.42 -16.68 -12.20
N ASP A 50 18.75 -15.55 -12.82
CA ASP A 50 19.90 -15.39 -13.71
C ASP A 50 21.14 -14.84 -12.97
N ASN A 51 21.11 -14.79 -11.61
CA ASN A 51 22.14 -14.31 -10.70
C ASN A 51 22.53 -12.83 -10.86
N ARG A 52 21.59 -11.99 -11.27
CA ARG A 52 21.77 -10.53 -11.35
C ARG A 52 21.21 -9.88 -10.12
N LYS A 53 21.87 -8.81 -9.66
CA LYS A 53 21.46 -8.02 -8.51
C LYS A 53 20.79 -6.73 -8.92
N TYR A 54 19.77 -6.33 -8.16
CA TYR A 54 19.00 -5.11 -8.36
C TYR A 54 18.83 -4.38 -7.04
N ILE A 55 18.94 -3.05 -7.04
CA ILE A 55 18.45 -2.21 -5.96
C ILE A 55 16.93 -2.19 -6.06
N ASP A 56 16.24 -2.54 -4.98
CA ASP A 56 14.80 -2.73 -4.95
C ASP A 56 14.05 -1.50 -4.44
N TYR A 57 13.19 -0.95 -5.26
CA TYR A 57 12.26 0.13 -4.92
C TYR A 57 10.81 -0.33 -4.79
N ILE A 58 10.57 -1.65 -4.73
CA ILE A 58 9.25 -2.21 -4.44
C ILE A 58 9.11 -2.55 -2.96
N ALA A 59 10.20 -3.03 -2.31
CA ALA A 59 10.19 -3.50 -0.93
C ALA A 59 9.00 -4.42 -0.61
N SER A 60 8.72 -5.36 -1.56
CA SER A 60 7.55 -6.26 -1.54
C SER A 60 6.19 -5.53 -1.54
N TRP A 61 6.09 -4.36 -2.18
CA TRP A 61 4.94 -3.44 -2.18
C TRP A 61 4.71 -2.76 -0.83
N GLY A 62 5.80 -2.53 -0.10
CA GLY A 62 5.82 -1.74 1.11
C GLY A 62 6.07 -2.45 2.44
N PRO A 63 5.80 -3.76 2.65
CA PRO A 63 5.98 -4.39 3.96
C PRO A 63 7.41 -4.36 4.51
N LEU A 64 8.42 -4.34 3.64
CA LEU A 64 9.82 -4.53 4.07
C LEU A 64 10.53 -3.18 4.30
N ILE A 65 9.99 -2.38 5.21
CA ILE A 65 10.52 -1.05 5.55
C ILE A 65 11.96 -1.08 6.09
N LEU A 66 12.37 -2.17 6.76
CA LEU A 66 13.73 -2.38 7.28
C LEU A 66 14.62 -3.17 6.30
N GLY A 67 14.13 -3.47 5.09
CA GLY A 67 14.81 -4.26 4.07
C GLY A 67 14.47 -5.75 4.10
N HIS A 68 14.93 -6.45 3.07
CA HIS A 68 14.73 -7.89 2.92
C HIS A 68 15.54 -8.69 3.95
N ALA A 69 14.97 -9.81 4.37
CA ALA A 69 15.60 -10.75 5.31
C ALA A 69 16.14 -10.05 6.58
N TYR A 70 15.38 -9.08 7.11
CA TYR A 70 15.76 -8.37 8.33
C TYR A 70 15.98 -9.38 9.48
N PRO A 71 17.20 -9.46 10.08
CA PRO A 71 17.57 -10.55 10.95
C PRO A 71 16.61 -10.83 12.11
N PRO A 72 16.13 -9.82 12.89
CA PRO A 72 15.18 -10.08 13.99
C PRO A 72 13.87 -10.72 13.55
N VAL A 73 13.36 -10.37 12.36
CA VAL A 73 12.15 -10.97 11.80
C VAL A 73 12.41 -12.42 11.39
N ILE A 74 13.51 -12.68 10.70
CA ILE A 74 13.88 -14.05 10.27
C ILE A 74 14.10 -14.97 11.47
N GLU A 75 14.76 -14.47 12.51
CA GLU A 75 14.97 -15.22 13.75
C GLU A 75 13.64 -15.55 14.44
N ALA A 76 12.76 -14.56 14.61
CA ALA A 76 11.43 -14.75 15.22
C ALA A 76 10.59 -15.79 14.47
N VAL A 77 10.58 -15.72 13.12
CA VAL A 77 9.88 -16.69 12.26
C VAL A 77 10.48 -18.09 12.42
N THR A 78 11.80 -18.21 12.37
CA THR A 78 12.51 -19.50 12.46
C THR A 78 12.27 -20.17 13.81
N GLU A 79 12.37 -19.43 14.91
CA GLU A 79 12.12 -19.96 16.25
C GLU A 79 10.64 -20.33 16.47
N ARG A 80 9.73 -19.56 15.90
CA ARG A 80 8.30 -19.88 15.99
C ARG A 80 7.94 -21.11 15.16
N ALA A 81 8.51 -21.26 13.97
CA ALA A 81 8.24 -22.40 13.09
C ALA A 81 8.57 -23.74 13.77
N LYS A 82 9.60 -23.79 14.62
CA LYS A 82 9.95 -24.99 15.42
C LYS A 82 8.84 -25.41 16.42
N LYS A 83 7.96 -24.46 16.81
CA LYS A 83 6.90 -24.67 17.80
C LYS A 83 5.52 -24.90 17.15
N GLY A 84 5.43 -24.83 15.82
CA GLY A 84 4.22 -24.97 15.05
C GLY A 84 3.82 -23.67 14.32
N THR A 85 3.17 -23.83 13.17
CA THR A 85 2.86 -22.73 12.24
C THR A 85 1.44 -22.20 12.39
N SER A 86 0.49 -23.02 12.89
CA SER A 86 -0.91 -22.64 13.07
C SER A 86 -1.59 -23.60 14.04
N PHE A 87 -2.49 -23.09 14.89
CA PHE A 87 -3.17 -23.88 15.90
C PHE A 87 -4.70 -23.81 15.79
N GLY A 88 -5.27 -22.74 15.21
CA GLY A 88 -6.72 -22.48 15.26
C GLY A 88 -7.25 -22.18 16.67
N ILE A 89 -6.35 -21.78 17.57
CA ILE A 89 -6.57 -21.51 19.00
C ILE A 89 -5.75 -20.26 19.35
N PRO A 90 -6.24 -19.37 20.24
CA PRO A 90 -5.51 -18.16 20.63
C PRO A 90 -4.09 -18.42 21.15
N THR A 91 -3.19 -17.48 20.89
CA THR A 91 -1.79 -17.55 21.29
C THR A 91 -1.36 -16.27 22.03
N GLU A 92 -0.37 -16.39 22.92
CA GLU A 92 0.20 -15.25 23.65
C GLU A 92 0.73 -14.16 22.70
N VAL A 93 1.36 -14.54 21.58
CA VAL A 93 1.92 -13.59 20.62
C VAL A 93 0.87 -12.69 19.95
N GLU A 94 -0.38 -13.15 19.83
CA GLU A 94 -1.49 -12.31 19.36
C GLU A 94 -1.77 -11.16 20.33
N VAL A 95 -1.72 -11.42 21.65
CA VAL A 95 -1.90 -10.40 22.68
C VAL A 95 -0.74 -9.40 22.64
N GLN A 96 0.50 -9.89 22.56
CA GLN A 96 1.71 -9.06 22.54
C GLN A 96 1.72 -8.08 21.36
N ILE A 97 1.44 -8.56 20.14
CA ILE A 97 1.41 -7.67 18.96
C ILE A 97 0.21 -6.71 19.02
N ALA A 98 -0.94 -7.14 19.58
CA ALA A 98 -2.10 -6.27 19.72
C ALA A 98 -1.83 -5.12 20.70
N GLU A 99 -1.25 -5.42 21.87
CA GLU A 99 -0.86 -4.42 22.87
C GLU A 99 0.16 -3.43 22.31
N LEU A 100 1.18 -3.93 21.59
CA LEU A 100 2.18 -3.08 20.95
C LEU A 100 1.53 -2.17 19.90
N ALA A 101 0.73 -2.71 18.98
CA ALA A 101 0.08 -1.92 17.93
C ALA A 101 -0.85 -0.85 18.51
N VAL A 102 -1.66 -1.19 19.53
CA VAL A 102 -2.54 -0.24 20.24
C VAL A 102 -1.72 0.85 20.95
N SER A 103 -0.56 0.52 21.50
CA SER A 103 0.32 1.51 22.14
C SER A 103 1.00 2.47 21.16
N MET A 104 1.21 2.02 19.92
CA MET A 104 1.89 2.81 18.87
C MET A 104 0.94 3.76 18.14
N VAL A 105 -0.29 3.34 17.88
CA VAL A 105 -1.23 4.04 17.00
C VAL A 105 -2.22 4.87 17.82
N PRO A 106 -2.37 6.18 17.57
CA PRO A 106 -3.34 6.99 18.27
C PRO A 106 -4.79 6.61 17.93
N ASN A 107 -5.71 6.81 18.88
CA ASN A 107 -7.17 6.66 18.75
C ASN A 107 -7.67 5.24 18.43
N ILE A 108 -6.91 4.20 18.73
CA ILE A 108 -7.39 2.82 18.70
C ILE A 108 -7.32 2.20 20.08
N ASP A 109 -8.36 1.48 20.47
CA ASP A 109 -8.45 0.76 21.76
C ASP A 109 -8.40 -0.75 21.54
N LYS A 110 -8.89 -1.23 20.39
CA LYS A 110 -8.95 -2.66 20.02
C LYS A 110 -8.55 -2.86 18.57
N ILE A 111 -7.93 -4.00 18.30
CA ILE A 111 -7.50 -4.44 16.98
C ILE A 111 -7.99 -5.87 16.70
N ARG A 112 -8.36 -6.16 15.46
CA ARG A 112 -8.68 -7.50 14.97
C ARG A 112 -7.74 -7.83 13.80
N PHE A 113 -7.00 -8.92 13.93
CA PHE A 113 -6.13 -9.42 12.86
C PHE A 113 -6.91 -10.23 11.83
N VAL A 114 -6.47 -10.10 10.58
CA VAL A 114 -6.92 -10.84 9.40
C VAL A 114 -5.69 -11.18 8.54
N ASN A 115 -5.85 -11.75 7.33
CA ASN A 115 -4.71 -12.23 6.56
C ASN A 115 -4.24 -11.29 5.44
N SER A 116 -4.98 -10.25 5.15
CA SER A 116 -4.66 -9.28 4.07
C SER A 116 -5.30 -7.93 4.30
N GLY A 117 -4.78 -6.90 3.61
CA GLY A 117 -5.41 -5.58 3.56
C GLY A 117 -6.82 -5.63 2.95
N THR A 118 -7.08 -6.51 1.98
CA THR A 118 -8.43 -6.73 1.43
C THR A 118 -9.42 -7.18 2.50
N GLU A 119 -9.04 -8.17 3.32
CA GLU A 119 -9.89 -8.63 4.42
C GLU A 119 -10.10 -7.54 5.47
N ALA A 120 -9.06 -6.74 5.76
CA ALA A 120 -9.14 -5.63 6.69
C ALA A 120 -10.15 -4.58 6.22
N CYS A 121 -10.01 -4.08 5.00
CA CYS A 121 -10.92 -3.06 4.44
C CYS A 121 -12.35 -3.59 4.25
N MET A 122 -12.50 -4.82 3.77
CA MET A 122 -13.80 -5.49 3.66
C MET A 122 -14.52 -5.60 5.00
N SER A 123 -13.77 -5.94 6.06
CA SER A 123 -14.31 -6.08 7.42
C SER A 123 -14.62 -4.72 8.02
N ALA A 124 -13.79 -3.71 7.77
CA ALA A 124 -13.98 -2.34 8.25
C ALA A 124 -15.27 -1.72 7.71
N ILE A 125 -15.56 -1.83 6.39
CA ILE A 125 -16.82 -1.31 5.84
C ILE A 125 -18.04 -2.11 6.32
N ARG A 126 -17.91 -3.42 6.52
CA ARG A 126 -18.98 -4.23 7.11
C ARG A 126 -19.27 -3.78 8.55
N LEU A 127 -18.22 -3.52 9.33
CA LEU A 127 -18.35 -3.01 10.70
C LEU A 127 -19.01 -1.62 10.69
N ALA A 128 -18.58 -0.71 9.81
CA ALA A 128 -19.18 0.62 9.67
C ALA A 128 -20.66 0.56 9.30
N ARG A 129 -21.05 -0.31 8.36
CA ARG A 129 -22.45 -0.56 8.01
C ARG A 129 -23.26 -1.10 9.19
N GLY A 130 -22.71 -2.09 9.90
CA GLY A 130 -23.36 -2.68 11.07
C GLY A 130 -23.53 -1.70 12.22
N TYR A 131 -22.53 -0.85 12.47
CA TYR A 131 -22.55 0.18 13.52
C TYR A 131 -23.56 1.30 13.22
N THR A 132 -23.55 1.82 11.99
CA THR A 132 -24.39 2.96 11.59
C THR A 132 -25.82 2.57 11.16
N GLY A 133 -26.05 1.29 10.81
CA GLY A 133 -27.29 0.83 10.21
C GLY A 133 -27.51 1.33 8.77
N ARG A 134 -26.46 1.81 8.09
CA ARG A 134 -26.51 2.39 6.74
C ARG A 134 -25.80 1.50 5.74
N GLU A 135 -26.12 1.64 4.43
CA GLU A 135 -25.63 0.71 3.40
C GLU A 135 -24.53 1.28 2.51
N LYS A 136 -24.58 2.58 2.19
CA LYS A 136 -23.67 3.20 1.22
C LYS A 136 -22.33 3.53 1.81
N ILE A 137 -21.30 3.47 0.97
CA ILE A 137 -19.94 3.93 1.30
C ILE A 137 -19.48 4.95 0.26
N ILE A 138 -18.58 5.85 0.66
CA ILE A 138 -17.82 6.69 -0.27
C ILE A 138 -16.39 6.17 -0.30
N LYS A 139 -15.83 5.97 -1.51
CA LYS A 139 -14.40 5.79 -1.77
C LYS A 139 -13.93 6.81 -2.82
N PHE A 140 -12.62 6.93 -2.99
CA PHE A 140 -12.04 7.87 -3.93
C PHE A 140 -11.57 7.19 -5.22
N VAL A 141 -11.81 7.85 -6.36
CA VAL A 141 -11.26 7.43 -7.65
C VAL A 141 -9.74 7.40 -7.56
N GLY A 142 -9.14 6.31 -8.03
CA GLY A 142 -7.70 6.09 -7.94
C GLY A 142 -7.23 5.41 -6.66
N CYS A 143 -8.00 5.42 -5.56
CA CYS A 143 -7.66 4.67 -4.36
C CYS A 143 -8.01 3.18 -4.47
N TYR A 144 -7.16 2.33 -3.87
CA TYR A 144 -7.33 0.88 -3.87
C TYR A 144 -7.40 0.34 -2.44
N HIS A 145 -8.48 -0.39 -2.14
CA HIS A 145 -8.75 -0.94 -0.80
C HIS A 145 -8.88 -2.47 -0.83
N GLY A 146 -8.17 -3.11 -1.75
CA GLY A 146 -8.27 -4.56 -1.97
C GLY A 146 -9.32 -4.92 -3.02
N HIS A 147 -9.53 -6.23 -3.21
CA HIS A 147 -10.30 -6.78 -4.31
C HIS A 147 -11.67 -7.35 -3.90
N SER A 148 -12.25 -6.87 -2.80
CA SER A 148 -13.64 -7.17 -2.49
C SER A 148 -14.55 -6.38 -3.46
N ASP A 149 -15.71 -6.94 -3.80
CA ASP A 149 -16.61 -6.39 -4.81
C ASP A 149 -16.96 -4.92 -4.60
N ALA A 150 -17.14 -4.49 -3.33
CA ALA A 150 -17.44 -3.10 -3.00
C ALA A 150 -16.34 -2.11 -3.40
N PHE A 151 -15.12 -2.57 -3.63
CA PHE A 151 -13.98 -1.72 -3.97
C PHE A 151 -13.53 -1.80 -5.43
N LEU A 152 -14.03 -2.78 -6.20
CA LEU A 152 -13.69 -2.95 -7.63
C LEU A 152 -14.51 -2.04 -8.54
N ILE A 153 -14.66 -0.79 -8.13
CA ILE A 153 -15.39 0.26 -8.84
C ILE A 153 -14.42 1.43 -8.98
N GLU A 154 -13.99 1.71 -10.21
CA GLU A 154 -12.93 2.69 -10.54
C GLU A 154 -11.71 2.57 -9.60
N ALA A 155 -11.25 1.32 -9.39
CA ALA A 155 -10.08 1.04 -8.57
C ALA A 155 -8.81 1.66 -9.17
N GLY A 156 -7.83 2.00 -8.31
CA GLY A 156 -6.56 2.64 -8.65
C GLY A 156 -5.68 1.87 -9.64
N SER A 157 -4.42 1.65 -9.30
CA SER A 157 -3.38 1.12 -10.22
C SER A 157 -3.80 -0.13 -11.01
N GLY A 158 -4.54 -1.05 -10.40
CA GLY A 158 -5.06 -2.25 -11.06
C GLY A 158 -6.05 -1.92 -12.18
N GLY A 159 -7.04 -1.07 -11.92
CA GLY A 159 -8.02 -0.63 -12.90
C GLY A 159 -7.41 0.22 -14.01
N ALA A 160 -6.53 1.16 -13.67
CA ALA A 160 -5.81 1.98 -14.65
C ALA A 160 -4.88 1.14 -15.53
N THR A 161 -4.19 0.14 -14.95
CA THR A 161 -3.29 -0.75 -15.68
C THR A 161 -4.01 -1.60 -16.73
N PHE A 162 -5.23 -2.05 -16.43
CA PHE A 162 -6.03 -2.88 -17.34
C PHE A 162 -7.01 -2.06 -18.20
N GLY A 163 -7.08 -0.75 -18.02
CA GLY A 163 -8.02 0.11 -18.75
C GLY A 163 -9.50 -0.22 -18.48
N THR A 164 -9.79 -0.92 -17.39
CA THR A 164 -11.15 -1.34 -17.00
C THR A 164 -11.51 -0.70 -15.67
N PRO A 165 -12.41 0.27 -15.61
CA PRO A 165 -12.79 0.92 -14.36
C PRO A 165 -13.53 -0.02 -13.39
N ASN A 166 -14.20 -1.06 -13.89
CA ASN A 166 -14.90 -2.08 -13.10
C ASN A 166 -14.46 -3.48 -13.48
N SER A 167 -14.43 -4.40 -12.52
CA SER A 167 -14.17 -5.81 -12.79
C SER A 167 -15.44 -6.52 -13.24
N PRO A 168 -15.40 -7.34 -14.32
CA PRO A 168 -16.47 -8.29 -14.58
C PRO A 168 -16.70 -9.20 -13.37
N GLY A 169 -17.95 -9.53 -13.09
CA GLY A 169 -18.35 -10.34 -11.93
C GLY A 169 -18.81 -9.53 -10.72
N VAL A 170 -18.50 -8.25 -10.63
CA VAL A 170 -19.09 -7.35 -9.63
C VAL A 170 -20.55 -7.10 -9.99
N THR A 171 -21.46 -7.38 -9.05
CA THR A 171 -22.90 -7.20 -9.29
C THR A 171 -23.30 -5.73 -9.24
N GLN A 172 -24.33 -5.36 -10.01
CA GLN A 172 -24.88 -3.99 -9.95
C GLN A 172 -25.43 -3.66 -8.55
N GLY A 173 -25.94 -4.66 -7.83
CA GLY A 173 -26.42 -4.49 -6.46
C GLY A 173 -25.32 -4.05 -5.50
N THR A 174 -24.09 -4.55 -5.67
CA THR A 174 -22.93 -4.12 -4.88
C THR A 174 -22.42 -2.75 -5.36
N ALA A 175 -22.32 -2.56 -6.68
CA ALA A 175 -21.77 -1.34 -7.26
C ALA A 175 -22.58 -0.09 -6.90
N LYS A 176 -23.92 -0.16 -6.84
CA LYS A 176 -24.80 0.98 -6.51
C LYS A 176 -24.59 1.54 -5.09
N ASP A 177 -24.08 0.73 -4.19
CA ASP A 177 -23.87 1.12 -2.78
C ASP A 177 -22.48 1.69 -2.53
N THR A 178 -21.63 1.77 -3.57
CA THR A 178 -20.31 2.41 -3.53
C THR A 178 -20.32 3.70 -4.34
N LEU A 179 -20.25 4.82 -3.64
CA LEU A 179 -20.22 6.15 -4.22
C LEU A 179 -18.77 6.59 -4.45
N LEU A 180 -18.53 7.30 -5.55
CA LEU A 180 -17.19 7.72 -5.96
C LEU A 180 -17.01 9.23 -5.78
N ALA A 181 -15.97 9.61 -5.04
CA ALA A 181 -15.52 11.00 -4.89
C ALA A 181 -14.16 11.19 -5.57
N ASN A 182 -13.79 12.42 -5.87
CA ASN A 182 -12.48 12.77 -6.36
C ASN A 182 -11.52 13.05 -5.18
N TYR A 183 -10.32 12.52 -5.25
CA TYR A 183 -9.28 12.78 -4.25
C TYR A 183 -8.90 14.27 -4.28
N ASN A 184 -8.67 14.88 -3.12
CA ASN A 184 -8.41 16.31 -2.95
C ASN A 184 -9.57 17.25 -3.35
N ASP A 185 -10.81 16.74 -3.48
CA ASP A 185 -12.03 17.51 -3.79
C ASP A 185 -13.12 17.29 -2.73
N LEU A 186 -13.16 18.14 -1.71
CA LEU A 186 -14.19 18.10 -0.67
C LEU A 186 -15.60 18.36 -1.21
N ASN A 187 -15.74 19.15 -2.30
CA ASN A 187 -17.06 19.43 -2.87
C ASN A 187 -17.68 18.18 -3.47
N SER A 188 -16.89 17.29 -4.08
CA SER A 188 -17.38 16.00 -4.56
C SER A 188 -17.97 15.15 -3.43
N VAL A 189 -17.32 15.12 -2.27
CA VAL A 189 -17.80 14.39 -1.08
C VAL A 189 -19.06 15.03 -0.51
N LYS A 190 -19.10 16.35 -0.39
CA LYS A 190 -20.26 17.12 0.09
C LYS A 190 -21.48 16.85 -0.76
N THR A 191 -21.34 16.91 -2.09
CA THR A 191 -22.43 16.61 -3.04
C THR A 191 -23.00 15.20 -2.85
N LEU A 192 -22.13 14.21 -2.57
CA LEU A 192 -22.57 12.83 -2.31
C LEU A 192 -23.37 12.73 -1.00
N PHE A 193 -22.97 13.42 0.06
CA PHE A 193 -23.74 13.46 1.31
C PHE A 193 -25.11 14.15 1.12
N GLU A 194 -25.16 15.27 0.40
CA GLU A 194 -26.40 16.00 0.11
C GLU A 194 -27.37 15.15 -0.73
N ALA A 195 -26.87 14.40 -1.70
CA ALA A 195 -27.67 13.50 -2.54
C ALA A 195 -28.12 12.22 -1.84
N ASN A 196 -27.48 11.83 -0.74
CA ASN A 196 -27.76 10.58 -0.02
C ASN A 196 -27.90 10.82 1.50
N PRO A 197 -28.85 11.66 1.96
CA PRO A 197 -28.99 12.03 3.36
C PRO A 197 -29.24 10.77 4.21
N GLN A 198 -28.45 10.61 5.27
CA GLN A 198 -28.54 9.48 6.25
C GLN A 198 -28.39 8.07 5.63
N GLN A 199 -27.79 7.93 4.44
CA GLN A 199 -27.59 6.62 3.79
C GLN A 199 -26.12 6.17 3.77
N ILE A 200 -25.17 7.08 4.02
CA ILE A 200 -23.74 6.79 3.94
C ILE A 200 -23.23 6.33 5.30
N ALA A 201 -22.74 5.09 5.35
CA ALA A 201 -22.17 4.44 6.53
C ALA A 201 -20.77 4.99 6.84
N CYS A 202 -19.94 5.12 5.82
CA CYS A 202 -18.57 5.56 5.98
C CYS A 202 -17.99 6.17 4.70
N VAL A 203 -16.91 6.92 4.92
CA VAL A 203 -15.95 7.33 3.88
C VAL A 203 -14.66 6.57 4.14
N ILE A 204 -14.14 5.86 3.14
CA ILE A 204 -12.84 5.18 3.20
C ILE A 204 -11.83 5.88 2.29
N ILE A 205 -10.64 6.15 2.81
CA ILE A 205 -9.59 6.89 2.10
C ILE A 205 -8.20 6.35 2.44
N GLU A 206 -7.30 6.32 1.44
CA GLU A 206 -5.85 6.26 1.68
C GLU A 206 -5.39 7.67 2.10
N PRO A 207 -4.90 7.89 3.34
CA PRO A 207 -4.51 9.24 3.80
C PRO A 207 -3.41 9.89 2.96
N VAL A 208 -2.51 9.07 2.43
CA VAL A 208 -1.64 9.39 1.29
C VAL A 208 -1.91 8.30 0.27
N ALA A 209 -2.43 8.66 -0.89
CA ALA A 209 -2.73 7.68 -1.91
C ALA A 209 -1.43 7.11 -2.50
N GLY A 210 -1.42 5.80 -2.71
CA GLY A 210 -0.25 5.08 -3.22
C GLY A 210 -0.54 4.21 -4.44
N ASN A 211 -1.82 4.12 -4.84
CA ASN A 211 -2.27 3.26 -5.93
C ASN A 211 -2.64 4.04 -7.22
N MET A 212 -2.46 5.34 -7.21
CA MET A 212 -2.45 6.22 -8.40
C MET A 212 -1.12 6.99 -8.51
N GLY A 213 -0.05 6.37 -8.02
CA GLY A 213 1.20 6.99 -7.64
C GLY A 213 1.10 7.59 -6.23
N CYS A 214 2.21 8.11 -5.71
CA CYS A 214 2.24 8.80 -4.42
C CYS A 214 1.55 10.16 -4.57
N VAL A 215 0.32 10.28 -4.08
CA VAL A 215 -0.44 11.55 -4.11
C VAL A 215 -0.79 11.95 -2.68
N PRO A 216 -0.11 12.96 -2.11
CA PRO A 216 -0.42 13.48 -0.80
C PRO A 216 -1.77 14.19 -0.75
N PRO A 217 -2.41 14.26 0.43
CA PRO A 217 -3.61 15.07 0.61
C PRO A 217 -3.26 16.56 0.52
N ALA A 218 -4.14 17.34 -0.11
CA ALA A 218 -4.03 18.79 -0.09
C ALA A 218 -4.28 19.34 1.33
N GLU A 219 -3.75 20.53 1.61
CA GLU A 219 -3.96 21.20 2.89
C GLU A 219 -5.47 21.35 3.19
N GLY A 220 -5.89 21.00 4.38
CA GLY A 220 -7.28 21.07 4.83
C GLY A 220 -8.21 19.98 4.31
N PHE A 221 -7.73 19.08 3.40
CA PHE A 221 -8.58 18.04 2.81
C PHE A 221 -9.00 16.98 3.83
N LEU A 222 -8.07 16.44 4.61
CA LEU A 222 -8.39 15.41 5.61
C LEU A 222 -9.21 15.97 6.78
N GLU A 223 -8.92 17.19 7.21
CA GLU A 223 -9.69 17.92 8.23
C GLU A 223 -11.14 18.14 7.77
N GLY A 224 -11.31 18.63 6.55
CA GLY A 224 -12.63 18.83 5.97
C GLY A 224 -13.40 17.52 5.80
N LEU A 225 -12.71 16.44 5.42
CA LEU A 225 -13.30 15.11 5.30
C LEU A 225 -13.77 14.58 6.67
N ARG A 226 -12.94 14.74 7.72
CA ARG A 226 -13.32 14.40 9.10
C ARG A 226 -14.56 15.17 9.54
N GLN A 227 -14.61 16.48 9.26
CA GLN A 227 -15.75 17.32 9.62
C GLN A 227 -17.03 16.88 8.89
N LEU A 228 -16.96 16.64 7.57
CA LEU A 228 -18.10 16.14 6.78
C LEU A 228 -18.64 14.80 7.32
N CYS A 229 -17.75 13.87 7.69
CA CYS A 229 -18.19 12.61 8.30
C CYS A 229 -18.90 12.84 9.64
N THR A 230 -18.36 13.71 10.50
CA THR A 230 -18.94 14.05 11.80
C THR A 230 -20.33 14.68 11.65
N ASP A 231 -20.47 15.67 10.77
CA ASP A 231 -21.73 16.41 10.56
C ASP A 231 -22.85 15.51 10.01
N ASN A 232 -22.47 14.45 9.26
CA ASN A 232 -23.43 13.52 8.64
C ASN A 232 -23.59 12.21 9.45
N GLY A 233 -22.88 12.03 10.56
CA GLY A 233 -22.90 10.81 11.37
C GLY A 233 -22.40 9.57 10.60
N ALA A 234 -21.50 9.76 9.67
CA ALA A 234 -20.78 8.70 8.96
C ALA A 234 -19.43 8.44 9.60
N LEU A 235 -18.91 7.21 9.51
CA LEU A 235 -17.58 6.90 10.00
C LEU A 235 -16.51 7.27 8.97
N LEU A 236 -15.36 7.78 9.45
CA LEU A 236 -14.16 7.95 8.65
C LEU A 236 -13.27 6.72 8.84
N ILE A 237 -12.92 6.06 7.73
CA ILE A 237 -12.00 4.93 7.70
C ILE A 237 -10.71 5.40 7.03
N PHE A 238 -9.60 5.36 7.76
CA PHE A 238 -8.26 5.50 7.16
C PHE A 238 -7.78 4.12 6.73
N ASP A 239 -7.60 3.95 5.41
CA ASP A 239 -6.87 2.82 4.87
C ASP A 239 -5.37 3.08 5.01
N GLU A 240 -4.82 2.61 6.11
CA GLU A 240 -3.39 2.67 6.40
C GLU A 240 -2.67 1.35 6.06
N VAL A 241 -3.20 0.57 5.15
CA VAL A 241 -2.51 -0.64 4.66
C VAL A 241 -1.14 -0.29 4.09
N MET A 242 -0.98 0.89 3.48
CA MET A 242 0.29 1.37 2.94
C MET A 242 1.03 2.31 3.89
N THR A 243 0.33 3.22 4.54
CA THR A 243 0.88 4.31 5.37
C THR A 243 1.13 3.92 6.82
N GLY A 244 0.38 2.95 7.35
CA GLY A 244 0.51 2.49 8.73
C GLY A 244 1.89 1.92 9.04
N PHE A 245 2.49 2.36 10.14
CA PHE A 245 3.85 1.99 10.54
C PHE A 245 4.93 2.31 9.49
N ARG A 246 4.60 3.10 8.46
CA ARG A 246 5.52 3.53 7.42
C ARG A 246 5.79 5.03 7.43
N LEU A 247 4.77 5.87 7.57
CA LEU A 247 4.97 7.32 7.58
C LEU A 247 5.51 7.81 8.92
N ALA A 248 5.03 7.21 9.98
CA ALA A 248 5.46 7.40 11.36
C ALA A 248 5.13 6.13 12.15
N LYS A 249 5.53 6.08 13.41
CA LYS A 249 5.22 5.01 14.35
C LYS A 249 3.71 4.76 14.48
N GLY A 250 2.92 5.83 14.60
CA GLY A 250 1.45 5.80 14.67
C GLY A 250 0.76 6.00 13.32
N GLY A 251 1.48 5.90 12.20
CA GLY A 251 0.95 6.02 10.85
C GLY A 251 0.49 7.43 10.49
N ALA A 252 -0.46 7.52 9.57
CA ALA A 252 -0.98 8.79 9.07
C ALA A 252 -1.80 9.56 10.12
N GLN A 253 -2.47 8.88 11.05
CA GLN A 253 -3.17 9.55 12.14
C GLN A 253 -2.23 10.41 12.99
N GLU A 254 -1.00 9.91 13.26
CA GLU A 254 0.03 10.67 13.97
C GLU A 254 0.51 11.86 13.14
N VAL A 255 0.81 11.64 11.85
CA VAL A 255 1.38 12.66 10.96
C VAL A 255 0.43 13.82 10.73
N PHE A 256 -0.86 13.54 10.49
CA PHE A 256 -1.86 14.55 10.16
C PHE A 256 -2.68 15.04 11.37
N GLY A 257 -2.57 14.39 12.52
CA GLY A 257 -3.36 14.73 13.70
C GLY A 257 -4.86 14.48 13.54
N ILE A 258 -5.28 13.66 12.58
CA ILE A 258 -6.68 13.37 12.27
C ILE A 258 -7.10 12.06 12.93
N LYS A 259 -8.25 12.08 13.62
CA LYS A 259 -8.83 10.90 14.26
C LYS A 259 -9.79 10.20 13.30
N ALA A 260 -9.38 9.06 12.78
CA ALA A 260 -10.29 8.15 12.09
C ALA A 260 -11.10 7.32 13.10
N ASP A 261 -12.30 6.89 12.72
CA ASP A 261 -13.15 6.03 13.55
C ASP A 261 -12.71 4.56 13.44
N ILE A 262 -12.24 4.16 12.27
CA ILE A 262 -11.66 2.85 11.99
C ILE A 262 -10.37 3.06 11.17
N VAL A 263 -9.36 2.25 11.46
CA VAL A 263 -8.10 2.22 10.72
C VAL A 263 -7.85 0.80 10.22
N THR A 264 -7.43 0.65 8.97
CA THR A 264 -7.03 -0.66 8.43
C THR A 264 -5.52 -0.72 8.22
N PHE A 265 -4.95 -1.88 8.49
CA PHE A 265 -3.52 -2.14 8.39
C PHE A 265 -3.25 -3.37 7.51
N GLY A 266 -2.07 -3.41 6.97
CA GLY A 266 -1.48 -4.53 6.23
C GLY A 266 0.02 -4.32 6.08
N LYS A 267 0.60 -5.00 5.11
CA LYS A 267 2.02 -4.77 4.72
C LYS A 267 2.99 -4.78 5.92
N VAL A 268 3.41 -3.61 6.42
CA VAL A 268 4.45 -3.48 7.48
C VAL A 268 4.08 -4.26 8.74
N ILE A 269 2.80 -4.24 9.16
CA ILE A 269 2.34 -4.97 10.36
C ILE A 269 2.61 -6.48 10.30
N GLY A 270 2.77 -7.05 9.11
CA GLY A 270 3.05 -8.46 8.90
C GLY A 270 4.54 -8.81 8.85
N GLY A 271 5.45 -7.83 8.84
CA GLY A 271 6.89 -8.09 8.74
C GLY A 271 7.32 -8.87 7.49
N GLY A 272 6.51 -8.81 6.41
CA GLY A 272 6.72 -9.56 5.18
C GLY A 272 5.86 -10.83 5.05
N LEU A 273 5.13 -11.23 6.09
CA LEU A 273 4.17 -12.33 6.06
C LEU A 273 2.73 -11.83 5.84
N PRO A 274 1.80 -12.69 5.38
CA PRO A 274 0.41 -12.32 5.14
C PRO A 274 -0.32 -11.94 6.44
N VAL A 275 -0.52 -10.64 6.65
CA VAL A 275 -1.28 -10.05 7.76
C VAL A 275 -2.04 -8.84 7.25
N GLY A 276 -3.26 -8.69 7.70
CA GLY A 276 -4.00 -7.45 7.75
C GLY A 276 -4.57 -7.27 9.15
N ALA A 277 -5.06 -6.08 9.45
CA ALA A 277 -5.80 -5.81 10.68
C ALA A 277 -6.74 -4.62 10.47
N PHE A 278 -7.76 -4.51 11.30
CA PHE A 278 -8.55 -3.30 11.44
C PHE A 278 -8.76 -3.00 12.92
N ALA A 279 -8.81 -1.73 13.25
CA ALA A 279 -8.78 -1.24 14.61
C ALA A 279 -9.64 0.01 14.74
N GLY A 280 -10.04 0.33 15.95
CA GLY A 280 -10.81 1.53 16.27
C GLY A 280 -11.06 1.67 17.76
N SER A 281 -11.96 2.59 18.12
CA SER A 281 -12.38 2.77 19.49
C SER A 281 -13.07 1.52 20.05
N LYS A 282 -13.03 1.37 21.37
CA LYS A 282 -13.73 0.28 22.07
C LYS A 282 -15.21 0.24 21.70
N GLU A 283 -15.85 1.39 21.54
CA GLU A 283 -17.25 1.51 21.17
C GLU A 283 -17.55 0.89 19.80
N VAL A 284 -16.84 1.31 18.75
CA VAL A 284 -17.03 0.80 17.38
C VAL A 284 -16.67 -0.68 17.31
N MET A 285 -15.53 -1.07 17.88
CA MET A 285 -15.06 -2.46 17.83
C MET A 285 -15.92 -3.44 18.63
N SER A 286 -16.71 -2.96 19.60
CA SER A 286 -17.65 -3.82 20.36
C SER A 286 -18.82 -4.34 19.52
N TYR A 287 -19.08 -3.76 18.35
CA TYR A 287 -20.05 -4.29 17.39
C TYR A 287 -19.58 -5.55 16.67
N LEU A 288 -18.29 -5.89 16.78
CA LEU A 288 -17.72 -7.08 16.13
C LEU A 288 -17.93 -8.34 16.98
N ALA A 289 -18.35 -9.43 16.35
CA ALA A 289 -18.48 -10.73 17.02
C ALA A 289 -17.14 -11.19 17.65
N PRO A 290 -17.15 -11.81 18.85
CA PRO A 290 -18.32 -12.28 19.62
C PRO A 290 -18.96 -11.24 20.55
N GLU A 291 -18.44 -10.01 20.65
CA GLU A 291 -19.03 -8.97 21.51
C GLU A 291 -20.32 -8.41 20.89
N GLY A 292 -20.38 -8.24 19.59
CA GLY A 292 -21.49 -7.67 18.85
C GLY A 292 -21.97 -8.54 17.68
N PRO A 293 -22.92 -8.02 16.88
CA PRO A 293 -23.59 -8.81 15.85
C PRO A 293 -22.84 -8.92 14.53
N VAL A 294 -21.80 -8.09 14.30
CA VAL A 294 -21.09 -8.05 13.02
C VAL A 294 -20.11 -9.20 12.91
N TYR A 295 -20.34 -10.10 11.97
CA TYR A 295 -19.52 -11.32 11.83
C TYR A 295 -18.26 -11.08 11.01
N GLN A 296 -17.15 -11.60 11.52
CA GLN A 296 -15.87 -11.74 10.84
C GLN A 296 -15.14 -12.97 11.42
N ALA A 297 -14.52 -13.77 10.58
CA ALA A 297 -13.72 -14.92 10.99
C ALA A 297 -12.64 -15.23 9.95
N GLY A 298 -11.59 -15.92 10.37
CA GLY A 298 -10.53 -16.40 9.49
C GLY A 298 -9.72 -17.50 10.18
N THR A 299 -9.58 -18.66 9.52
CA THR A 299 -8.85 -19.81 10.09
C THR A 299 -7.42 -19.50 10.46
N LEU A 300 -6.74 -18.68 9.66
CA LEU A 300 -5.33 -18.30 9.85
C LEU A 300 -5.15 -16.88 10.41
N SER A 301 -6.26 -16.18 10.74
CA SER A 301 -6.19 -14.88 11.42
C SER A 301 -5.50 -15.03 12.76
N GLY A 302 -4.46 -14.24 12.99
CA GLY A 302 -3.67 -14.31 14.23
C GLY A 302 -2.74 -15.54 14.29
N ASN A 303 -2.41 -16.17 13.16
CA ASN A 303 -1.49 -17.32 13.19
C ASN A 303 -0.15 -16.93 13.80
N PRO A 304 0.43 -17.82 14.64
CA PRO A 304 1.58 -17.47 15.46
C PRO A 304 2.84 -17.13 14.64
N LEU A 305 2.97 -17.67 13.44
CA LEU A 305 4.12 -17.41 12.58
C LEU A 305 4.10 -15.97 12.07
N ALA A 306 2.98 -15.54 11.52
CA ALA A 306 2.80 -14.17 11.02
C ALA A 306 2.78 -13.14 12.15
N MET A 307 2.16 -13.48 13.30
CA MET A 307 2.19 -12.61 14.49
C MET A 307 3.60 -12.41 15.04
N SER A 308 4.45 -13.46 15.02
CA SER A 308 5.85 -13.33 15.47
C SER A 308 6.68 -12.45 14.53
N ALA A 309 6.46 -12.55 13.22
CA ALA A 309 7.10 -11.68 12.24
C ALA A 309 6.69 -10.21 12.45
N GLY A 310 5.38 -9.98 12.58
CA GLY A 310 4.83 -8.64 12.81
C GLY A 310 5.30 -8.04 14.14
N LEU A 311 5.29 -8.83 15.22
CA LEU A 311 5.79 -8.38 16.53
C LEU A 311 7.25 -7.95 16.45
N ALA A 312 8.11 -8.74 15.81
CA ALA A 312 9.53 -8.39 15.63
C ALA A 312 9.71 -7.11 14.81
N MET A 313 8.92 -6.94 13.74
CA MET A 313 8.95 -5.73 12.91
C MET A 313 8.50 -4.50 13.70
N LEU A 314 7.33 -4.56 14.37
CA LEU A 314 6.80 -3.43 15.14
C LEU A 314 7.68 -3.09 16.34
N THR A 315 8.27 -4.09 17.02
CA THR A 315 9.23 -3.86 18.10
C THR A 315 10.42 -3.06 17.60
N ALA A 316 11.03 -3.47 16.48
CA ALA A 316 12.16 -2.74 15.89
C ALA A 316 11.79 -1.29 15.55
N LEU A 317 10.64 -1.05 14.92
CA LEU A 317 10.17 0.31 14.59
C LEU A 317 9.83 1.15 15.83
N ASN A 318 9.33 0.53 16.90
CA ASN A 318 9.05 1.21 18.15
C ASN A 318 10.32 1.62 18.91
N GLU A 319 11.36 0.79 18.85
CA GLU A 319 12.65 1.00 19.51
C GLU A 319 13.60 1.90 18.71
N GLN A 320 13.41 2.02 17.39
CA GLN A 320 14.25 2.78 16.47
C GLN A 320 13.43 3.82 15.68
N PRO A 321 12.81 4.81 16.36
CA PRO A 321 11.95 5.80 15.69
C PRO A 321 12.71 6.70 14.69
N GLU A 322 14.04 6.79 14.78
CA GLU A 322 14.89 7.50 13.83
C GLU A 322 14.85 6.93 12.41
N VAL A 323 14.38 5.69 12.23
CA VAL A 323 14.18 5.07 10.90
C VAL A 323 13.27 5.92 10.02
N PHE A 324 12.20 6.48 10.56
CA PHE A 324 11.25 7.30 9.78
C PHE A 324 11.91 8.59 9.26
N GLU A 325 12.71 9.26 10.09
CA GLU A 325 13.46 10.45 9.69
C GLU A 325 14.57 10.10 8.68
N SER A 326 15.30 9.01 8.90
CA SER A 326 16.32 8.48 7.98
C SER A 326 15.71 8.24 6.59
N LEU A 327 14.58 7.54 6.54
CA LEU A 327 13.86 7.25 5.30
C LEU A 327 13.39 8.52 4.58
N ALA A 328 12.82 9.48 5.31
CA ALA A 328 12.38 10.74 4.74
C ALA A 328 13.57 11.54 4.12
N LYS A 329 14.73 11.57 4.79
CA LYS A 329 15.95 12.20 4.26
C LYS A 329 16.47 11.49 3.00
N LYS A 330 16.49 10.17 3.01
CA LYS A 330 16.89 9.35 1.85
C LYS A 330 15.95 9.57 0.65
N THR A 331 14.65 9.68 0.92
CA THR A 331 13.63 9.96 -0.11
C THR A 331 13.80 11.36 -0.70
N ALA A 332 14.01 12.37 0.14
CA ALA A 332 14.28 13.73 -0.30
C ALA A 332 15.56 13.82 -1.15
N TYR A 333 16.62 13.11 -0.75
CA TYR A 333 17.87 13.03 -1.51
C TYR A 333 17.66 12.42 -2.91
N LEU A 334 16.89 11.34 -3.00
CA LEU A 334 16.55 10.71 -4.28
C LEU A 334 15.70 11.62 -5.15
N HIS A 335 14.71 12.29 -4.55
CA HIS A 335 13.83 13.26 -5.22
C HIS A 335 14.66 14.37 -5.88
N GLU A 336 15.54 15.04 -5.12
CA GLU A 336 16.40 16.10 -5.63
C GLU A 336 17.34 15.64 -6.73
N GLY A 337 17.92 14.45 -6.56
CA GLY A 337 18.78 13.82 -7.56
C GLY A 337 18.03 13.53 -8.88
N PHE A 338 16.82 13.01 -8.78
CA PHE A 338 15.97 12.74 -9.95
C PHE A 338 15.55 14.03 -10.64
N HIS A 339 15.08 15.01 -9.87
CA HIS A 339 14.70 16.33 -10.40
C HIS A 339 15.86 16.98 -11.16
N THR A 340 17.05 17.03 -10.55
CA THR A 340 18.26 17.60 -11.17
C THR A 340 18.61 16.94 -12.50
N VAL A 341 18.53 15.59 -12.57
CA VAL A 341 18.87 14.84 -13.79
C VAL A 341 17.84 15.09 -14.90
N LEU A 342 16.55 15.03 -14.55
CA LEU A 342 15.46 15.17 -15.52
C LEU A 342 15.34 16.62 -16.04
N GLU A 343 15.54 17.62 -15.18
CA GLU A 343 15.58 19.03 -15.57
C GLU A 343 16.71 19.30 -16.57
N LYS A 344 17.93 18.83 -16.27
CA LYS A 344 19.09 18.96 -17.19
C LYS A 344 18.85 18.28 -18.54
N SER A 345 18.05 17.22 -18.56
CA SER A 345 17.72 16.47 -19.78
C SER A 345 16.53 17.07 -20.53
N GLY A 346 15.88 18.12 -20.00
CA GLY A 346 14.69 18.73 -20.61
C GLY A 346 13.48 17.82 -20.67
N ILE A 347 13.40 16.81 -19.79
CA ILE A 347 12.29 15.85 -19.77
C ILE A 347 11.20 16.38 -18.86
N PRO A 348 9.96 16.61 -19.36
CA PRO A 348 8.81 16.97 -18.54
C PRO A 348 8.56 15.94 -17.46
N HIS A 349 8.48 16.39 -16.21
CA HIS A 349 8.27 15.49 -15.07
C HIS A 349 7.67 16.19 -13.86
N GLN A 350 6.97 15.43 -13.06
CA GLN A 350 6.56 15.73 -11.71
C GLN A 350 7.03 14.61 -10.79
N ILE A 351 7.45 14.96 -9.59
CA ILE A 351 7.84 14.00 -8.58
C ILE A 351 7.06 14.27 -7.32
N ASN A 352 6.25 13.31 -6.92
CA ASN A 352 5.60 13.35 -5.62
C ASN A 352 6.33 12.42 -4.65
N SER A 353 6.47 12.88 -3.40
CA SER A 353 7.03 12.05 -2.32
C SER A 353 6.38 12.37 -0.99
N PHE A 354 6.23 11.38 -0.13
CA PHE A 354 5.75 11.54 1.24
C PHE A 354 6.34 10.44 2.13
N GLY A 355 7.05 10.82 3.20
CA GLY A 355 7.77 9.86 4.04
C GLY A 355 8.79 9.07 3.23
N SER A 356 8.62 7.75 3.15
CA SER A 356 9.45 6.83 2.35
C SER A 356 8.78 6.35 1.07
N MET A 357 7.75 7.06 0.62
CA MET A 357 7.03 6.82 -0.63
C MET A 357 7.39 7.87 -1.67
N PHE A 358 7.47 7.46 -2.93
CA PHE A 358 7.93 8.30 -4.02
C PHE A 358 7.31 7.84 -5.35
N THR A 359 7.00 8.78 -6.27
CA THR A 359 6.60 8.44 -7.65
C THR A 359 7.10 9.51 -8.61
N LEU A 360 7.68 9.06 -9.73
CA LEU A 360 8.02 9.89 -10.88
C LEU A 360 6.90 9.79 -11.92
N PHE A 361 6.33 10.93 -12.28
CA PHE A 361 5.37 11.07 -13.38
C PHE A 361 5.99 11.83 -14.53
N PHE A 362 5.81 11.35 -15.76
CA PHE A 362 6.24 12.06 -16.96
C PHE A 362 5.12 12.98 -17.46
N THR A 363 4.99 14.13 -16.85
CA THR A 363 3.99 15.17 -17.16
C THR A 363 4.50 16.55 -16.75
N GLU A 364 3.99 17.59 -17.38
CA GLU A 364 4.27 19.00 -16.99
C GLU A 364 3.35 19.49 -15.88
N GLU A 365 2.14 18.90 -15.79
CA GLU A 365 1.13 19.33 -14.84
C GLU A 365 1.33 18.70 -13.45
N PRO A 366 1.06 19.43 -12.36
CA PRO A 366 1.03 18.87 -11.01
C PRO A 366 0.08 17.67 -10.91
N VAL A 367 0.53 16.63 -10.20
CA VAL A 367 -0.28 15.43 -9.96
C VAL A 367 -0.87 15.47 -8.56
N THR A 368 -2.17 15.67 -8.48
CA THR A 368 -2.92 15.84 -7.22
C THR A 368 -4.11 14.91 -7.05
N ASP A 369 -4.46 14.16 -8.12
CA ASP A 369 -5.56 13.21 -8.16
C ASP A 369 -5.34 12.15 -9.26
N PHE A 370 -6.30 11.25 -9.42
CA PHE A 370 -6.23 10.20 -10.46
C PHE A 370 -6.26 10.78 -11.87
N ALA A 371 -7.06 11.81 -12.13
CA ALA A 371 -7.20 12.39 -13.47
C ALA A 371 -5.89 13.04 -13.94
N SER A 372 -5.18 13.74 -13.05
CA SER A 372 -3.86 14.30 -13.32
C SER A 372 -2.77 13.22 -13.43
N SER A 373 -2.81 12.18 -12.57
CA SER A 373 -1.91 11.03 -12.66
C SER A 373 -2.03 10.31 -14.01
N ALA A 374 -3.25 10.10 -14.49
CA ALA A 374 -3.53 9.42 -15.75
C ALA A 374 -2.99 10.14 -17.00
N LYS A 375 -2.60 11.43 -16.90
CA LYS A 375 -1.96 12.20 -17.96
C LYS A 375 -0.47 11.88 -18.14
N SER A 376 0.13 11.13 -17.21
CA SER A 376 1.54 10.74 -17.32
C SER A 376 1.82 9.91 -18.57
N ASP A 377 2.94 10.22 -19.27
CA ASP A 377 3.38 9.50 -20.48
C ASP A 377 3.82 8.07 -20.14
N THR A 378 2.89 7.14 -20.30
CA THR A 378 3.13 5.71 -20.03
C THR A 378 4.07 5.06 -21.05
N ALA A 379 4.19 5.61 -22.27
CA ALA A 379 5.15 5.10 -23.26
C ALA A 379 6.58 5.45 -22.86
N ARG A 380 6.80 6.67 -22.37
CA ARG A 380 8.08 7.09 -21.80
C ARG A 380 8.40 6.29 -20.54
N PHE A 381 7.40 6.06 -19.67
CA PHE A 381 7.58 5.24 -18.48
C PHE A 381 8.05 3.81 -18.82
N ARG A 382 7.54 3.18 -19.88
CA ARG A 382 8.03 1.86 -20.34
C ARG A 382 9.51 1.86 -20.65
N LYS A 383 9.98 2.87 -21.38
CA LYS A 383 11.42 3.00 -21.70
C LYS A 383 12.25 3.21 -20.44
N TYR A 384 11.78 4.12 -19.56
CA TYR A 384 12.40 4.39 -18.28
C TYR A 384 12.52 3.12 -17.44
N PHE A 385 11.42 2.37 -17.24
CA PHE A 385 11.40 1.13 -16.48
C PHE A 385 12.44 0.13 -16.99
N HIS A 386 12.45 -0.14 -18.30
CA HIS A 386 13.39 -1.10 -18.89
C HIS A 386 14.84 -0.58 -18.87
N GLY A 387 15.04 0.72 -19.04
CA GLY A 387 16.33 1.36 -18.88
C GLY A 387 16.89 1.14 -17.47
N MET A 388 16.13 1.50 -16.46
CA MET A 388 16.51 1.32 -15.04
C MET A 388 16.74 -0.16 -14.70
N LEU A 389 15.89 -1.06 -15.19
CA LEU A 389 16.05 -2.50 -14.98
C LEU A 389 17.40 -3.02 -15.58
N ARG A 390 17.80 -2.53 -16.75
CA ARG A 390 19.11 -2.85 -17.35
C ARG A 390 20.28 -2.36 -16.49
N GLU A 391 20.10 -1.21 -15.82
CA GLU A 391 21.09 -0.61 -14.94
C GLU A 391 21.12 -1.25 -13.53
N GLY A 392 20.31 -2.29 -13.29
CA GLY A 392 20.26 -2.97 -11.99
C GLY A 392 19.40 -2.28 -10.97
N ILE A 393 18.40 -1.50 -11.39
CA ILE A 393 17.42 -0.84 -10.53
C ILE A 393 16.04 -1.44 -10.79
N TYR A 394 15.41 -2.03 -9.78
CA TYR A 394 14.09 -2.62 -9.92
C TYR A 394 13.01 -1.68 -9.40
N LEU A 395 12.22 -1.16 -10.32
CA LEU A 395 11.11 -0.22 -10.07
C LEU A 395 9.76 -0.95 -10.15
N PRO A 396 8.67 -0.38 -9.63
CA PRO A 396 7.33 -0.88 -9.91
C PRO A 396 7.04 -0.91 -11.42
N PRO A 397 6.50 -2.02 -11.97
CA PRO A 397 6.23 -2.15 -13.39
C PRO A 397 4.92 -1.47 -13.82
N SER A 398 4.63 -0.29 -13.28
CA SER A 398 3.47 0.55 -13.62
C SER A 398 3.77 2.01 -13.26
N ALA A 399 3.37 2.95 -14.12
CA ALA A 399 3.50 4.39 -13.88
C ALA A 399 2.61 4.91 -12.73
N PHE A 400 1.67 4.09 -12.28
CA PHE A 400 0.68 4.44 -11.25
C PHE A 400 0.96 3.81 -9.89
N GLU A 401 2.13 3.21 -9.71
CA GLU A 401 2.55 2.63 -8.43
C GLU A 401 3.54 3.54 -7.70
N SER A 402 3.47 3.51 -6.38
CA SER A 402 4.49 4.14 -5.54
C SER A 402 5.76 3.30 -5.46
N TYR A 403 6.90 3.96 -5.42
CA TYR A 403 8.18 3.38 -5.03
C TYR A 403 8.30 3.43 -3.52
N PHE A 404 8.97 2.44 -2.93
CA PHE A 404 9.15 2.33 -1.49
C PHE A 404 10.64 2.23 -1.16
N LEU A 405 11.14 3.18 -0.40
CA LEU A 405 12.46 3.05 0.18
C LEU A 405 12.38 2.17 1.43
N ASN A 406 13.43 1.39 1.66
CA ASN A 406 13.67 0.65 2.90
C ASN A 406 14.92 1.18 3.60
N ASP A 407 15.04 0.98 4.91
CA ASP A 407 16.13 1.60 5.67
C ASP A 407 17.52 1.01 5.37
N ALA A 408 17.58 -0.21 4.83
CA ALA A 408 18.82 -0.82 4.39
C ALA A 408 19.48 -0.14 3.19
N ILE A 409 18.74 0.71 2.44
CA ILE A 409 19.31 1.43 1.30
C ILE A 409 20.31 2.47 1.77
N THR A 410 21.48 2.51 1.13
CA THR A 410 22.56 3.44 1.44
C THR A 410 22.54 4.66 0.51
N TYR A 411 23.20 5.77 0.89
CA TYR A 411 23.38 6.91 -0.02
C TYR A 411 24.20 6.52 -1.26
N GLU A 412 25.11 5.55 -1.16
CA GLU A 412 25.82 5.02 -2.33
C GLU A 412 24.88 4.32 -3.31
N ASP A 413 23.85 3.62 -2.82
CA ASP A 413 22.82 2.99 -3.67
C ASP A 413 21.92 4.04 -4.31
N LEU A 414 21.59 5.11 -3.58
CA LEU A 414 20.85 6.25 -4.12
C LEU A 414 21.66 6.95 -5.23
N ASP A 415 22.97 7.16 -5.02
CA ASP A 415 23.87 7.72 -6.04
C ASP A 415 23.94 6.83 -7.30
N LYS A 416 24.01 5.50 -7.12
CA LYS A 416 23.95 4.55 -8.24
C LYS A 416 22.65 4.70 -9.02
N THR A 417 21.54 4.85 -8.31
CA THR A 417 20.21 5.01 -8.90
C THR A 417 20.10 6.32 -9.68
N ILE A 418 20.57 7.45 -9.13
CA ILE A 418 20.58 8.76 -9.79
C ILE A 418 21.47 8.73 -11.04
N LYS A 419 22.66 8.11 -10.96
CA LYS A 419 23.56 7.95 -12.11
C LYS A 419 22.95 7.05 -13.19
N ALA A 420 22.24 5.99 -12.79
CA ALA A 420 21.50 5.13 -13.71
C ALA A 420 20.44 5.92 -14.47
N LEU A 421 19.64 6.73 -13.76
CA LEU A 421 18.68 7.63 -14.40
C LEU A 421 19.35 8.54 -15.43
N GLY A 422 20.49 9.15 -15.09
CA GLY A 422 21.24 10.03 -16.02
C GLY A 422 21.67 9.33 -17.33
N ARG A 423 21.97 8.02 -17.27
CA ARG A 423 22.24 7.24 -18.50
C ARG A 423 20.96 6.93 -19.27
N VAL A 424 19.91 6.60 -18.55
CA VAL A 424 18.60 6.22 -19.13
C VAL A 424 17.93 7.40 -19.82
N THR A 425 18.09 8.64 -19.31
CA THR A 425 17.49 9.83 -19.93
C THR A 425 17.93 10.06 -21.38
N MET A 426 19.08 9.53 -21.79
CA MET A 426 19.53 9.59 -23.19
C MET A 426 18.69 8.73 -24.16
N GLU A 427 17.85 7.83 -23.63
CA GLU A 427 16.97 6.92 -24.39
C GLU A 427 15.49 7.35 -24.32
N LEU A 428 15.14 8.35 -23.49
CA LEU A 428 13.77 8.82 -23.23
C LEU A 428 13.35 9.94 -24.17
#